data_450dbbbaa4bd122e1162a591fdd2a952
#
_entry.id   450dbbbaa4bd122e1162a591fdd2a952
#
_cell.length_a   1.000
_cell.length_b   1.000
_cell.length_c   1.000
_cell.angle_alpha   90.00
_cell.angle_beta   90.00
_cell.angle_gamma   90.00
#
_symmetry.space_group_name_H-M   'P 1'
#
loop_
_entity.id
_entity.type
_entity.pdbx_description
1 polymer ?
#
loop_
_entity_poly.entity_id
_entity_poly.type
_entity_poly.pdbx_seq_one_letter_code
_entity_poly.pdbx_strand_id
1 'polypeptide(L)'
;TVWQDGPVVIAMERGAVLLLDEIDLASNKVMCLQPILEGKGVYLKKINKMVTPAAGFTVVATANTKGKGSEDGRFVFTNILNEAFLERFPITMEVGYPSAQTEKKIVNKVLDSLGVSDTDFSEKLVNWANAIRKTFYDGGIDEVIATRRLVHISNAFAIFGDRMKSIEMCVNRFDEDTKTSFLDLYSKIDAEAVISSDEIETEESNVSFIQV
;
A
#
# COMPACT_ATOMS: atom_id res chain seq x y z
N THR A 1 -28.01 13.62 23.93
CA THR A 1 -26.87 12.83 23.37
C THR A 1 -27.17 11.36 23.63
N VAL A 2 -27.30 10.57 22.58
CA VAL A 2 -27.51 9.13 22.67
C VAL A 2 -26.14 8.44 22.59
N TRP A 3 -25.92 7.43 23.43
CA TRP A 3 -24.72 6.59 23.36
C TRP A 3 -24.76 5.71 22.10
N GLN A 4 -23.63 5.58 21.45
CA GLN A 4 -23.45 4.65 20.35
C GLN A 4 -22.16 3.86 20.60
N ASP A 5 -22.21 2.54 20.49
CA ASP A 5 -21.06 1.68 20.67
C ASP A 5 -20.06 1.85 19.51
N GLY A 6 -18.79 1.97 19.85
CA GLY A 6 -17.71 2.02 18.87
C GLY A 6 -17.31 0.64 18.36
N PRO A 7 -16.45 0.57 17.29
CA PRO A 7 -16.05 -0.70 16.64
C PRO A 7 -15.48 -1.74 17.62
N VAL A 8 -14.72 -1.31 18.61
CA VAL A 8 -14.13 -2.20 19.63
C VAL A 8 -15.21 -2.92 20.42
N VAL A 9 -16.20 -2.18 20.94
CA VAL A 9 -17.32 -2.73 21.72
C VAL A 9 -18.14 -3.68 20.87
N ILE A 10 -18.47 -3.27 19.64
CA ILE A 10 -19.24 -4.07 18.69
C ILE A 10 -18.53 -5.40 18.38
N ALA A 11 -17.19 -5.36 18.13
CA ALA A 11 -16.41 -6.55 17.85
C ALA A 11 -16.36 -7.49 19.07
N MET A 12 -16.17 -6.94 20.28
CA MET A 12 -16.18 -7.72 21.52
C MET A 12 -17.52 -8.44 21.74
N GLU A 13 -18.63 -7.73 21.63
CA GLU A 13 -19.96 -8.29 21.84
C GLU A 13 -20.36 -9.34 20.79
N ARG A 14 -19.89 -9.18 19.55
CA ARG A 14 -20.17 -10.11 18.46
C ARG A 14 -19.21 -11.31 18.38
N GLY A 15 -18.13 -11.33 19.17
CA GLY A 15 -17.08 -12.33 19.00
C GLY A 15 -16.37 -12.24 17.66
N ALA A 16 -16.21 -11.04 17.12
CA ALA A 16 -15.65 -10.80 15.79
C ALA A 16 -14.14 -10.49 15.85
N VAL A 17 -13.48 -10.52 14.69
CA VAL A 17 -12.10 -10.04 14.54
C VAL A 17 -12.09 -8.52 14.56
N LEU A 18 -11.32 -7.92 15.46
CA LEU A 18 -11.02 -6.50 15.49
C LEU A 18 -9.71 -6.24 14.77
N LEU A 19 -9.74 -5.52 13.65
CA LEU A 19 -8.55 -5.07 12.96
C LEU A 19 -8.15 -3.67 13.44
N LEU A 20 -6.93 -3.53 13.93
CA LEU A 20 -6.27 -2.27 14.26
C LEU A 20 -5.27 -1.96 13.14
N ASP A 21 -5.72 -1.22 12.13
CA ASP A 21 -4.88 -0.89 10.99
C ASP A 21 -3.92 0.25 11.34
N GLU A 22 -2.65 0.13 10.92
CA GLU A 22 -1.58 1.11 11.16
C GLU A 22 -1.45 1.49 12.64
N ILE A 23 -1.35 0.50 13.52
CA ILE A 23 -1.33 0.70 14.98
C ILE A 23 -0.16 1.59 15.44
N ASP A 24 0.92 1.64 14.68
CA ASP A 24 2.08 2.49 14.92
C ASP A 24 1.84 3.99 14.68
N LEU A 25 0.72 4.36 14.04
CA LEU A 25 0.25 5.75 13.98
C LEU A 25 -0.60 6.13 15.20
N ALA A 26 -1.01 5.16 16.01
CA ALA A 26 -1.89 5.41 17.14
C ALA A 26 -1.17 6.19 18.23
N SER A 27 -1.90 7.11 18.89
CA SER A 27 -1.40 7.80 20.07
C SER A 27 -1.33 6.86 21.28
N ASN A 28 -0.66 7.27 22.35
CA ASN A 28 -0.60 6.53 23.62
C ASN A 28 -1.97 6.15 24.21
N LYS A 29 -3.06 6.73 23.69
CA LYS A 29 -4.43 6.36 24.08
C LYS A 29 -4.79 4.92 23.72
N VAL A 30 -4.10 4.31 22.76
CA VAL A 30 -4.27 2.88 22.40
C VAL A 30 -4.00 1.94 23.57
N MET A 31 -3.26 2.40 24.59
CA MET A 31 -3.01 1.64 25.81
C MET A 31 -4.29 1.25 26.58
N CYS A 32 -5.41 1.95 26.36
CA CYS A 32 -6.71 1.53 26.93
C CYS A 32 -7.20 0.17 26.41
N LEU A 33 -6.63 -0.34 25.31
CA LEU A 33 -6.94 -1.66 24.73
C LEU A 33 -6.19 -2.81 25.43
N GLN A 34 -5.22 -2.55 26.31
CA GLN A 34 -4.45 -3.60 26.98
C GLN A 34 -5.31 -4.67 27.65
N PRO A 35 -6.35 -4.32 28.47
CA PRO A 35 -7.20 -5.34 29.07
C PRO A 35 -7.91 -6.21 28.05
N ILE A 36 -8.29 -5.63 26.92
CA ILE A 36 -9.00 -6.31 25.83
C ILE A 36 -8.07 -7.32 25.14
N LEU A 37 -6.82 -6.94 24.89
CA LEU A 37 -5.79 -7.83 24.33
C LEU A 37 -5.48 -9.02 25.26
N GLU A 38 -5.69 -8.85 26.57
CA GLU A 38 -5.57 -9.93 27.56
C GLU A 38 -6.87 -10.74 27.72
N GLY A 39 -7.87 -10.53 26.87
CA GLY A 39 -9.16 -11.22 26.97
C GLY A 39 -10.06 -10.74 28.10
N LYS A 40 -9.71 -9.62 28.75
CA LYS A 40 -10.49 -9.03 29.84
C LYS A 40 -11.59 -8.12 29.31
N GLY A 41 -12.61 -7.90 30.13
CA GLY A 41 -13.68 -6.95 29.85
C GLY A 41 -13.25 -5.49 30.04
N VAL A 42 -14.04 -4.58 29.49
CA VAL A 42 -13.88 -3.13 29.64
C VAL A 42 -15.15 -2.53 30.26
N TYR A 43 -14.94 -1.62 31.21
CA TYR A 43 -16.02 -0.91 31.85
C TYR A 43 -16.30 0.44 31.18
N LEU A 44 -17.47 0.59 30.59
CA LEU A 44 -17.92 1.80 29.93
C LEU A 44 -18.57 2.75 30.96
N LYS A 45 -17.76 3.63 31.53
CA LYS A 45 -18.18 4.51 32.64
C LYS A 45 -19.40 5.37 32.31
N LYS A 46 -19.51 5.87 31.07
CA LYS A 46 -20.61 6.78 30.67
C LYS A 46 -21.98 6.14 30.70
N ILE A 47 -22.07 4.83 30.51
CA ILE A 47 -23.33 4.07 30.47
C ILE A 47 -23.41 3.00 31.57
N ASN A 48 -22.44 2.99 32.49
CA ASN A 48 -22.38 2.05 33.60
C ASN A 48 -22.51 0.58 33.14
N LYS A 49 -21.79 0.20 32.06
CA LYS A 49 -21.88 -1.13 31.46
C LYS A 49 -20.51 -1.80 31.42
N MET A 50 -20.45 -3.06 31.87
CA MET A 50 -19.30 -3.94 31.64
C MET A 50 -19.51 -4.68 30.31
N VAL A 51 -18.51 -4.65 29.44
CA VAL A 51 -18.47 -5.41 28.20
C VAL A 51 -17.37 -6.45 28.32
N THR A 52 -17.70 -7.70 28.13
CA THR A 52 -16.77 -8.83 28.10
C THR A 52 -16.66 -9.41 26.70
N PRO A 53 -15.48 -9.84 26.24
CA PRO A 53 -15.35 -10.45 24.93
C PRO A 53 -16.19 -11.71 24.79
N ALA A 54 -17.01 -11.77 23.76
CA ALA A 54 -17.73 -13.00 23.39
C ALA A 54 -16.78 -14.02 22.76
N ALA A 55 -17.19 -15.27 22.74
CA ALA A 55 -16.41 -16.35 22.13
C ALA A 55 -16.11 -16.05 20.64
N GLY A 56 -14.86 -16.27 20.22
CA GLY A 56 -14.38 -15.96 18.88
C GLY A 56 -13.79 -14.55 18.70
N PHE A 57 -13.93 -13.65 19.69
CA PHE A 57 -13.29 -12.35 19.63
C PHE A 57 -11.77 -12.49 19.58
N THR A 58 -11.15 -11.81 18.65
CA THR A 58 -9.69 -11.70 18.53
C THR A 58 -9.29 -10.36 17.96
N VAL A 59 -8.04 -9.95 18.20
CA VAL A 59 -7.49 -8.68 17.72
C VAL A 59 -6.33 -8.98 16.78
N VAL A 60 -6.34 -8.31 15.63
CA VAL A 60 -5.25 -8.31 14.64
C VAL A 60 -4.81 -6.86 14.46
N ALA A 61 -3.51 -6.63 14.39
CA ALA A 61 -2.97 -5.30 14.13
C ALA A 61 -2.03 -5.32 12.93
N THR A 62 -1.97 -4.22 12.18
CA THR A 62 -0.94 -3.97 11.16
C THR A 62 -0.05 -2.83 11.60
N ALA A 63 1.22 -2.87 11.20
CA ALA A 63 2.20 -1.81 11.46
C ALA A 63 3.25 -1.80 10.34
N ASN A 64 3.77 -0.62 10.02
CA ASN A 64 4.83 -0.45 9.04
C ASN A 64 6.24 -0.53 9.67
N THR A 65 6.35 -0.25 10.97
CA THR A 65 7.62 -0.12 11.69
C THR A 65 7.82 -1.18 12.78
N LYS A 66 7.01 -2.23 12.81
CA LYS A 66 6.99 -3.23 13.91
C LYS A 66 6.80 -2.59 15.30
N GLY A 67 6.23 -1.38 15.35
CA GLY A 67 6.05 -0.61 16.58
C GLY A 67 7.30 0.08 17.10
N LYS A 68 8.41 0.08 16.36
CA LYS A 68 9.68 0.70 16.74
C LYS A 68 9.86 2.14 16.27
N GLY A 69 8.88 2.68 15.53
CA GLY A 69 8.99 3.96 14.84
C GLY A 69 9.86 3.87 13.57
N SER A 70 9.92 4.95 12.80
CA SER A 70 10.73 5.03 11.58
C SER A 70 12.09 5.65 11.88
N GLU A 71 13.14 4.84 11.92
CA GLU A 71 14.51 5.32 12.08
C GLU A 71 15.02 6.01 10.81
N ASP A 72 14.51 5.60 9.65
CA ASP A 72 14.89 6.10 8.32
C ASP A 72 14.00 7.26 7.82
N GLY A 73 13.02 7.70 8.61
CA GLY A 73 12.10 8.78 8.26
C GLY A 73 11.06 8.47 7.18
N ARG A 74 11.01 7.24 6.67
CA ARG A 74 10.06 6.85 5.59
C ARG A 74 8.61 6.80 6.06
N PHE A 75 8.40 6.43 7.31
CA PHE A 75 7.09 6.36 7.93
C PHE A 75 6.94 7.49 8.95
N VAL A 76 6.85 8.71 8.44
CA VAL A 76 6.67 9.92 9.26
C VAL A 76 5.41 9.78 10.10
N PHE A 77 5.44 10.32 11.32
CA PHE A 77 4.39 10.25 12.34
C PHE A 77 4.15 8.87 12.98
N THR A 78 4.94 7.84 12.67
CA THR A 78 4.88 6.60 13.42
C THR A 78 5.45 6.79 14.83
N ASN A 79 4.77 6.21 15.81
CA ASN A 79 5.16 6.26 17.21
C ASN A 79 5.91 4.99 17.60
N ILE A 80 6.83 5.13 18.55
CA ILE A 80 7.39 3.97 19.24
C ILE A 80 6.31 3.47 20.21
N LEU A 81 5.82 2.27 19.96
CA LEU A 81 4.84 1.62 20.83
C LEU A 81 5.52 1.07 22.08
N ASN A 82 4.78 1.07 23.17
CA ASN A 82 5.25 0.50 24.43
C ASN A 82 5.46 -1.01 24.28
N GLU A 83 6.62 -1.51 24.70
CA GLU A 83 6.97 -2.94 24.61
C GLU A 83 5.93 -3.84 25.31
N ALA A 84 5.45 -3.44 26.48
CA ALA A 84 4.41 -4.19 27.19
C ALA A 84 3.08 -4.26 26.41
N PHE A 85 2.81 -3.31 25.51
CA PHE A 85 1.67 -3.37 24.60
C PHE A 85 1.92 -4.35 23.47
N LEU A 86 3.13 -4.33 22.87
CA LEU A 86 3.52 -5.22 21.78
C LEU A 86 3.55 -6.69 22.22
N GLU A 87 4.01 -6.97 23.43
CA GLU A 87 4.03 -8.32 24.03
C GLU A 87 2.63 -8.97 24.14
N ARG A 88 1.56 -8.17 24.03
CA ARG A 88 0.19 -8.69 24.02
C ARG A 88 -0.26 -9.22 22.66
N PHE A 89 0.59 -9.07 21.64
CA PHE A 89 0.43 -9.70 20.33
C PHE A 89 1.39 -10.90 20.24
N PRO A 90 0.94 -12.12 20.58
CA PRO A 90 1.83 -13.27 20.74
C PRO A 90 2.42 -13.77 19.41
N ILE A 91 1.84 -13.35 18.29
CA ILE A 91 2.28 -13.74 16.94
C ILE A 91 2.56 -12.49 16.14
N THR A 92 3.80 -12.34 15.66
CA THR A 92 4.20 -11.29 14.73
C THR A 92 4.63 -11.93 13.42
N MET A 93 4.00 -11.51 12.32
CA MET A 93 4.33 -11.98 10.98
C MET A 93 4.86 -10.83 10.16
N GLU A 94 5.99 -11.04 9.50
CA GLU A 94 6.48 -10.11 8.49
C GLU A 94 5.92 -10.52 7.13
N VAL A 95 5.23 -9.58 6.46
CA VAL A 95 4.61 -9.80 5.15
C VAL A 95 5.46 -9.11 4.08
N GLY A 96 6.15 -9.91 3.29
CA GLY A 96 6.91 -9.43 2.13
C GLY A 96 6.03 -9.19 0.90
N TYR A 97 6.66 -8.77 -0.20
CA TYR A 97 5.97 -8.66 -1.48
C TYR A 97 5.50 -10.04 -1.98
N PRO A 98 4.39 -10.10 -2.71
CA PRO A 98 3.96 -11.33 -3.38
C PRO A 98 5.03 -11.86 -4.33
N SER A 99 4.99 -13.16 -4.61
CA SER A 99 5.84 -13.71 -5.68
C SER A 99 5.53 -13.03 -7.02
N ALA A 100 6.51 -12.91 -7.92
CA ALA A 100 6.33 -12.32 -9.23
C ALA A 100 5.13 -12.90 -10.00
N GLN A 101 4.92 -14.22 -9.88
CA GLN A 101 3.78 -14.90 -10.51
C GLN A 101 2.44 -14.46 -9.90
N THR A 102 2.38 -14.27 -8.58
CA THR A 102 1.18 -13.80 -7.89
C THR A 102 0.92 -12.33 -8.23
N GLU A 103 1.97 -11.51 -8.24
CA GLU A 103 1.87 -10.08 -8.54
C GLU A 103 1.43 -9.86 -10.01
N LYS A 104 1.96 -10.64 -10.96
CA LYS A 104 1.47 -10.65 -12.35
C LYS A 104 -0.03 -10.99 -12.44
N LYS A 105 -0.51 -11.97 -11.67
CA LYS A 105 -1.95 -12.28 -11.62
C LYS A 105 -2.78 -11.13 -11.08
N ILE A 106 -2.27 -10.40 -10.07
CA ILE A 106 -2.95 -9.22 -9.52
C ILE A 106 -3.06 -8.13 -10.59
N VAL A 107 -1.95 -7.79 -11.26
CA VAL A 107 -1.90 -6.77 -12.31
C VAL A 107 -2.83 -7.14 -13.48
N ASN A 108 -2.75 -8.38 -13.99
CA ASN A 108 -3.63 -8.86 -15.04
C ASN A 108 -5.11 -8.75 -14.67
N LYS A 109 -5.48 -9.19 -13.45
CA LYS A 109 -6.86 -9.09 -12.99
C LYS A 109 -7.36 -7.65 -12.93
N VAL A 110 -6.49 -6.70 -12.57
CA VAL A 110 -6.84 -5.28 -12.61
C VAL A 110 -7.04 -4.81 -14.03
N LEU A 111 -6.10 -5.10 -14.95
CA LEU A 111 -6.22 -4.72 -16.36
C LEU A 111 -7.48 -5.32 -17.00
N ASP A 112 -7.76 -6.60 -16.78
CA ASP A 112 -8.97 -7.27 -17.27
C ASP A 112 -10.25 -6.60 -16.75
N SER A 113 -10.28 -6.21 -15.47
CA SER A 113 -11.43 -5.51 -14.87
C SER A 113 -11.68 -4.13 -15.47
N LEU A 114 -10.65 -3.53 -16.06
CA LEU A 114 -10.70 -2.23 -16.74
C LEU A 114 -10.97 -2.37 -18.26
N GLY A 115 -11.15 -3.61 -18.74
CA GLY A 115 -11.39 -3.90 -20.15
C GLY A 115 -10.14 -3.80 -21.03
N VAL A 116 -8.97 -3.78 -20.43
CA VAL A 116 -7.68 -3.74 -21.12
C VAL A 116 -6.92 -5.02 -20.80
N SER A 117 -6.62 -5.85 -21.79
CA SER A 117 -5.89 -7.11 -21.60
C SER A 117 -4.50 -6.98 -22.23
N ASP A 118 -3.47 -6.82 -21.38
CA ASP A 118 -2.08 -6.71 -21.78
C ASP A 118 -1.16 -7.49 -20.82
N THR A 119 -0.98 -8.78 -21.13
CA THR A 119 -0.18 -9.69 -20.31
C THR A 119 1.31 -9.43 -20.41
N ASP A 120 1.79 -8.87 -21.53
CA ASP A 120 3.18 -8.47 -21.71
C ASP A 120 3.51 -7.26 -20.84
N PHE A 121 2.65 -6.24 -20.84
CA PHE A 121 2.78 -5.09 -19.96
C PHE A 121 2.83 -5.49 -18.48
N SER A 122 1.94 -6.38 -18.05
CA SER A 122 1.93 -6.85 -16.65
C SER A 122 3.22 -7.55 -16.25
N GLU A 123 3.81 -8.35 -17.16
CA GLU A 123 5.09 -9.02 -16.93
C GLU A 123 6.25 -8.02 -16.82
N LYS A 124 6.32 -7.06 -17.76
CA LYS A 124 7.34 -6.01 -17.78
C LYS A 124 7.25 -5.13 -16.54
N LEU A 125 6.04 -4.75 -16.10
CA LEU A 125 5.83 -3.99 -14.86
C LEU A 125 6.32 -4.75 -13.61
N VAL A 126 6.02 -6.03 -13.51
CA VAL A 126 6.45 -6.84 -12.36
C VAL A 126 7.97 -7.02 -12.36
N ASN A 127 8.58 -7.25 -13.53
CA ASN A 127 10.04 -7.36 -13.66
C ASN A 127 10.73 -6.05 -13.28
N TRP A 128 10.20 -4.93 -13.73
CA TRP A 128 10.66 -3.59 -13.37
C TRP A 128 10.59 -3.33 -11.86
N ALA A 129 9.44 -3.59 -11.23
CA ALA A 129 9.30 -3.41 -9.80
C ALA A 129 10.26 -4.29 -8.99
N ASN A 130 10.47 -5.54 -9.43
CA ASN A 130 11.40 -6.46 -8.77
C ASN A 130 12.86 -6.00 -8.90
N ALA A 131 13.26 -5.45 -10.04
CA ALA A 131 14.60 -4.88 -10.22
C ALA A 131 14.82 -3.68 -9.29
N ILE A 132 13.84 -2.76 -9.19
CA ILE A 132 13.88 -1.62 -8.27
C ILE A 132 13.96 -2.10 -6.81
N ARG A 133 13.11 -3.03 -6.40
CA ARG A 133 13.10 -3.59 -5.04
C ARG A 133 14.43 -4.24 -4.68
N LYS A 134 15.04 -4.95 -5.62
CA LYS A 134 16.36 -5.54 -5.40
C LYS A 134 17.40 -4.45 -5.14
N THR A 135 17.46 -3.43 -5.99
CA THR A 135 18.40 -2.30 -5.81
C THR A 135 18.15 -1.57 -4.48
N PHE A 136 16.91 -1.44 -4.08
CA PHE A 136 16.52 -0.86 -2.80
C PHE A 136 17.04 -1.69 -1.61
N TYR A 137 16.85 -3.00 -1.61
CA TYR A 137 17.34 -3.88 -0.54
C TYR A 137 18.87 -3.97 -0.51
N ASP A 138 19.51 -3.78 -1.65
CA ASP A 138 20.98 -3.71 -1.78
C ASP A 138 21.53 -2.31 -1.34
N GLY A 139 20.65 -1.37 -0.96
CA GLY A 139 21.02 -0.02 -0.48
C GLY A 139 21.40 0.94 -1.59
N GLY A 140 21.09 0.64 -2.85
CA GLY A 140 21.43 1.49 -4.00
C GLY A 140 20.48 2.64 -4.28
N ILE A 141 19.26 2.57 -3.73
CA ILE A 141 18.22 3.62 -3.85
C ILE A 141 17.39 3.68 -2.57
N ASP A 142 16.75 4.83 -2.32
CA ASP A 142 15.94 5.05 -1.13
C ASP A 142 14.44 4.86 -1.36
N GLU A 143 13.99 4.75 -2.61
CA GLU A 143 12.60 4.61 -2.99
C GLU A 143 12.29 3.23 -3.54
N VAL A 144 11.01 2.82 -3.44
CA VAL A 144 10.57 1.49 -3.86
C VAL A 144 9.23 1.53 -4.58
N ILE A 145 9.03 0.59 -5.49
CA ILE A 145 7.76 0.38 -6.19
C ILE A 145 6.99 -0.77 -5.52
N ALA A 146 5.94 -0.41 -4.78
CA ALA A 146 5.06 -1.38 -4.14
C ALA A 146 4.01 -1.92 -5.15
N THR A 147 3.42 -3.09 -4.84
CA THR A 147 2.32 -3.69 -5.64
C THR A 147 1.17 -2.71 -5.87
N ARG A 148 0.84 -1.88 -4.88
CA ARG A 148 -0.18 -0.81 -5.01
C ARG A 148 0.18 0.16 -6.14
N ARG A 149 1.47 0.47 -6.33
CA ARG A 149 1.92 1.33 -7.43
C ARG A 149 1.68 0.69 -8.78
N LEU A 150 1.91 -0.62 -8.92
CA LEU A 150 1.61 -1.36 -10.15
C LEU A 150 0.12 -1.31 -10.50
N VAL A 151 -0.75 -1.44 -9.49
CA VAL A 151 -2.20 -1.27 -9.66
C VAL A 151 -2.54 0.15 -10.13
N HIS A 152 -1.91 1.19 -9.57
CA HIS A 152 -2.13 2.57 -10.01
C HIS A 152 -1.66 2.79 -11.45
N ILE A 153 -0.51 2.24 -11.83
CA ILE A 153 -0.01 2.29 -13.23
C ILE A 153 -0.98 1.58 -14.17
N SER A 154 -1.53 0.43 -13.78
CA SER A 154 -2.55 -0.28 -14.56
C SER A 154 -3.81 0.55 -14.78
N ASN A 155 -4.27 1.27 -13.74
CA ASN A 155 -5.40 2.20 -13.87
C ASN A 155 -5.06 3.38 -14.79
N ALA A 156 -3.85 3.95 -14.68
CA ALA A 156 -3.39 5.01 -15.57
C ALA A 156 -3.30 4.53 -17.02
N PHE A 157 -2.82 3.30 -17.25
CA PHE A 157 -2.74 2.72 -18.58
C PHE A 157 -4.13 2.54 -19.21
N ALA A 158 -5.13 2.16 -18.46
CA ALA A 158 -6.51 2.11 -18.97
C ALA A 158 -7.06 3.49 -19.39
N ILE A 159 -6.51 4.58 -18.84
CA ILE A 159 -6.92 5.95 -19.17
C ILE A 159 -6.13 6.49 -20.38
N PHE A 160 -4.81 6.32 -20.37
CA PHE A 160 -3.92 6.96 -21.35
C PHE A 160 -3.60 6.10 -22.57
N GLY A 161 -3.71 4.78 -22.46
CA GLY A 161 -3.35 3.83 -23.52
C GLY A 161 -1.85 3.72 -23.80
N ASP A 162 -1.02 4.49 -23.11
CA ASP A 162 0.43 4.56 -23.25
C ASP A 162 1.13 4.05 -21.99
N ARG A 163 2.06 3.09 -22.15
CA ARG A 163 2.77 2.45 -21.05
C ARG A 163 3.72 3.40 -20.34
N MET A 164 4.56 4.13 -21.10
CA MET A 164 5.55 5.06 -20.53
C MET A 164 4.88 6.23 -19.82
N LYS A 165 3.91 6.87 -20.45
CA LYS A 165 3.12 7.95 -19.87
C LYS A 165 2.43 7.52 -18.58
N SER A 166 1.89 6.31 -18.55
CA SER A 166 1.22 5.77 -17.36
C SER A 166 2.17 5.54 -16.19
N ILE A 167 3.38 5.07 -16.47
CA ILE A 167 4.44 4.92 -15.46
C ILE A 167 4.88 6.30 -14.99
N GLU A 168 5.19 7.22 -15.91
CA GLU A 168 5.62 8.59 -15.60
C GLU A 168 4.62 9.28 -14.66
N MET A 169 3.33 9.29 -15.00
CA MET A 169 2.29 9.89 -14.16
C MET A 169 2.26 9.31 -12.73
N CYS A 170 2.58 8.04 -12.59
CA CYS A 170 2.57 7.36 -11.30
C CYS A 170 3.88 7.51 -10.50
N VAL A 171 4.99 7.91 -11.14
CA VAL A 171 6.29 8.13 -10.47
C VAL A 171 6.65 9.60 -10.29
N ASN A 172 5.86 10.54 -10.81
CA ASN A 172 6.06 11.98 -10.70
C ASN A 172 6.15 12.52 -9.25
N ARG A 173 5.76 11.75 -8.24
CA ARG A 173 5.91 12.13 -6.84
C ARG A 173 7.32 11.96 -6.29
N PHE A 174 8.18 11.22 -6.98
CA PHE A 174 9.57 11.03 -6.60
C PHE A 174 10.39 12.25 -7.03
N ASP A 175 11.59 12.39 -6.48
CA ASP A 175 12.55 13.38 -6.96
C ASP A 175 12.96 13.07 -8.42
N GLU A 176 13.49 14.08 -9.13
CA GLU A 176 13.80 13.96 -10.56
C GLU A 176 14.84 12.88 -10.87
N ASP A 177 15.84 12.69 -9.99
CA ASP A 177 16.90 11.69 -10.21
C ASP A 177 16.32 10.27 -10.10
N THR A 178 15.51 10.04 -9.08
CA THR A 178 14.80 8.76 -8.87
C THR A 178 13.80 8.50 -10.00
N LYS A 179 13.01 9.52 -10.38
CA LYS A 179 12.05 9.43 -11.49
C LYS A 179 12.76 9.03 -12.77
N THR A 180 13.81 9.76 -13.16
CA THR A 180 14.59 9.50 -14.38
C THR A 180 15.16 8.09 -14.36
N SER A 181 15.76 7.68 -13.24
CA SER A 181 16.33 6.32 -13.09
C SER A 181 15.27 5.23 -13.26
N PHE A 182 14.06 5.45 -12.75
CA PHE A 182 12.96 4.49 -12.87
C PHE A 182 12.44 4.38 -14.30
N LEU A 183 12.31 5.51 -15.00
CA LEU A 183 11.89 5.54 -16.41
C LEU A 183 12.97 4.92 -17.32
N ASP A 184 14.22 5.25 -17.12
CA ASP A 184 15.35 4.65 -17.85
C ASP A 184 15.44 3.13 -17.65
N LEU A 185 15.17 2.66 -16.44
CA LEU A 185 15.14 1.23 -16.18
C LEU A 185 13.99 0.55 -16.91
N TYR A 186 12.79 1.20 -16.93
CA TYR A 186 11.65 0.64 -17.63
C TYR A 186 11.88 0.60 -19.14
N SER A 187 12.43 1.65 -19.74
CA SER A 187 12.74 1.70 -21.18
C SER A 187 13.70 0.59 -21.65
N LYS A 188 14.57 0.12 -20.74
CA LYS A 188 15.47 -1.03 -21.01
C LYS A 188 14.76 -2.38 -20.93
N ILE A 189 13.68 -2.46 -20.17
CA ILE A 189 12.86 -3.68 -20.00
C ILE A 189 11.79 -3.75 -21.11
N ASP A 190 11.28 -2.61 -21.52
CA ASP A 190 10.21 -2.46 -22.53
C ASP A 190 10.64 -1.48 -23.61
N ALA A 191 11.49 -1.95 -24.55
CA ALA A 191 11.95 -1.11 -25.66
C ALA A 191 10.83 -0.70 -26.63
N GLU A 192 9.74 -1.47 -26.68
CA GLU A 192 8.59 -1.16 -27.55
C GLU A 192 7.76 0.02 -27.02
N ALA A 193 7.74 0.22 -25.69
CA ALA A 193 7.01 1.34 -25.09
C ALA A 193 7.62 2.72 -25.44
N VAL A 194 8.90 2.77 -25.75
CA VAL A 194 9.59 4.01 -26.15
C VAL A 194 9.22 4.41 -27.58
N ILE A 195 9.09 3.44 -28.48
CA ILE A 195 8.76 3.69 -29.89
C ILE A 195 7.36 4.25 -30.03
N SER A 196 6.39 3.75 -29.23
CA SER A 196 5.01 4.22 -29.28
C SER A 196 4.83 5.65 -28.77
N SER A 197 5.64 6.10 -27.81
CA SER A 197 5.59 7.48 -27.32
C SER A 197 6.15 8.49 -28.33
N ASP A 198 7.20 8.13 -29.04
CA ASP A 198 7.80 8.99 -30.08
C ASP A 198 6.88 9.15 -31.30
N GLU A 199 6.08 8.14 -31.64
CA GLU A 199 5.09 8.21 -32.70
C GLU A 199 3.91 9.14 -32.36
N ILE A 200 3.46 9.16 -31.09
CA ILE A 200 2.37 10.02 -30.63
C ILE A 200 2.81 11.49 -30.58
N GLU A 201 4.04 11.79 -30.12
CA GLU A 201 4.55 13.17 -30.09
C GLU A 201 4.73 13.75 -31.52
N THR A 202 5.04 12.92 -32.50
CA THR A 202 5.14 13.35 -33.89
C THR A 202 3.76 13.62 -34.55
N GLU A 203 2.70 12.95 -34.13
CA GLU A 203 1.33 13.24 -34.58
C GLU A 203 0.75 14.50 -33.94
N GLU A 204 0.99 14.75 -32.64
CA GLU A 204 0.54 15.97 -31.97
C GLU A 204 1.24 17.25 -32.50
N SER A 205 2.49 17.15 -32.93
CA SER A 205 3.21 18.28 -33.54
C SER A 205 2.74 18.67 -34.95
N ASN A 206 1.95 17.81 -35.61
CA ASN A 206 1.40 18.05 -36.94
C ASN A 206 -0.03 18.66 -36.96
N VAL A 207 -0.65 18.88 -35.79
CA VAL A 207 -1.92 19.61 -35.68
C VAL A 207 -1.64 21.10 -35.75
N SER A 208 -1.54 21.63 -36.99
CA SER A 208 -1.49 23.07 -37.23
C SER A 208 -2.78 23.74 -36.77
N PHE A 209 -2.63 24.73 -35.87
CA PHE A 209 -3.74 25.62 -35.50
C PHE A 209 -4.37 26.26 -36.74
N ILE A 210 -5.58 25.84 -37.05
CA ILE A 210 -6.44 26.62 -37.96
C ILE A 210 -7.06 27.71 -37.05
N GLN A 211 -6.53 28.94 -37.19
CA GLN A 211 -7.22 30.13 -36.70
C GLN A 211 -8.46 30.41 -37.56
N VAL A 212 -9.60 30.45 -36.89
CA VAL A 212 -10.83 31.07 -37.39
C VAL A 212 -11.06 32.36 -36.66
#